data_277807981430852c7a968133b3e74cbe
#
_entry.id   277807981430852c7a968133b3e74cbe
#
_cell.length_a   1.000
_cell.length_b   1.000
_cell.length_c   1.000
_cell.angle_alpha   90.00
_cell.angle_beta   90.00
_cell.angle_gamma   90.00
#
_symmetry.space_group_name_H-M   'P 1'
#
loop_
_entity.id
_entity.type
_entity.pdbx_description
1 polymer ?
#
loop_
_entity_poly.entity_id
_entity_poly.type
_entity_poly.pdbx_seq_one_letter_code
_entity_poly.pdbx_strand_id
1 'polypeptide(L)'
;MNAILVIAIAATLLTSLLIAVRWGSTVCQGSMPSSLFAFSAILFTSGLDVGLIMFPLTEFPVYAEEAAYQFANPLAIEFGMWGFLVWAFYFLTTFYFCRIEPRLQLFEIPIIKFVNNFVVIATCAFTGFLFLSYLPSYVEGISPIAQYSLVFLVVICAVFSSTDIRYVKVLSIASTWLFFALIAFLWINSKMVLIGFLNSSSNLSEYFGNLHRFLSPLSDYHAFYLFWWFSWSIMIGQFVSRFLSPMKTRSLLTALLIIPSIPIAV
;
A
#
# COMPACT_ATOMS: atom_id res chain seq x y z
N MET A 1 22.42 -2.97 9.39
CA MET A 1 21.20 -2.65 8.65
C MET A 1 19.95 -3.13 9.40
N ASN A 2 19.86 -4.40 9.76
CA ASN A 2 18.67 -4.96 10.42
C ASN A 2 18.30 -4.28 11.75
N ALA A 3 19.27 -3.92 12.61
CA ALA A 3 18.97 -3.22 13.86
C ALA A 3 18.28 -1.86 13.65
N ILE A 4 18.64 -1.11 12.61
CA ILE A 4 18.00 0.17 12.28
C ILE A 4 16.55 -0.06 11.88
N LEU A 5 16.27 -1.09 11.08
CA LEU A 5 14.90 -1.44 10.67
C LEU A 5 14.04 -1.86 11.85
N VAL A 6 14.56 -2.71 12.73
CA VAL A 6 13.85 -3.14 13.95
C VAL A 6 13.51 -1.94 14.84
N ILE A 7 14.46 -1.03 15.04
CA ILE A 7 14.22 0.21 15.82
C ILE A 7 13.16 1.09 15.13
N ALA A 8 13.23 1.24 13.81
CA ALA A 8 12.27 2.03 13.05
C ALA A 8 10.86 1.44 13.12
N ILE A 9 10.73 0.12 12.98
CA ILE A 9 9.45 -0.60 13.14
C ILE A 9 8.89 -0.39 14.55
N ALA A 10 9.71 -0.66 15.58
CA ALA A 10 9.29 -0.49 16.96
C ALA A 10 8.87 0.95 17.26
N ALA A 11 9.67 1.94 16.83
CA ALA A 11 9.36 3.35 17.00
C ALA A 11 8.05 3.73 16.30
N THR A 12 7.81 3.24 15.09
CA THR A 12 6.57 3.50 14.34
C THR A 12 5.36 2.93 15.04
N LEU A 13 5.41 1.67 15.47
CA LEU A 13 4.30 1.01 16.14
C LEU A 13 4.00 1.67 17.49
N LEU A 14 5.01 1.95 18.30
CA LEU A 14 4.85 2.63 19.59
C LEU A 14 4.30 4.04 19.42
N THR A 15 4.80 4.81 18.44
CA THR A 15 4.33 6.16 18.17
C THR A 15 2.89 6.14 17.65
N SER A 16 2.54 5.22 16.77
CA SER A 16 1.17 5.05 16.27
C SER A 16 0.19 4.71 17.39
N LEU A 17 0.58 3.81 18.28
CA LEU A 17 -0.19 3.48 19.47
C LEU A 17 -0.36 4.69 20.41
N LEU A 18 0.73 5.41 20.69
CA LEU A 18 0.72 6.62 21.50
C LEU A 18 -0.24 7.68 20.92
N ILE A 19 -0.17 7.91 19.60
CA ILE A 19 -1.07 8.83 18.90
C ILE A 19 -2.52 8.37 19.04
N ALA A 20 -2.81 7.08 18.83
CA ALA A 20 -4.15 6.53 18.93
C ALA A 20 -4.73 6.64 20.36
N VAL A 21 -3.89 6.51 21.39
CA VAL A 21 -4.31 6.65 22.80
C VAL A 21 -4.47 8.13 23.17
N ARG A 22 -3.46 8.96 22.90
CA ARG A 22 -3.41 10.34 23.39
C ARG A 22 -4.27 11.32 22.59
N TRP A 23 -4.33 11.13 21.27
CA TRP A 23 -5.05 12.01 20.31
C TRP A 23 -6.14 11.27 19.53
N GLY A 24 -6.53 10.10 19.96
CA GLY A 24 -7.48 9.25 19.23
C GLY A 24 -8.88 9.85 19.02
N SER A 25 -9.29 10.80 19.85
CA SER A 25 -10.57 11.53 19.71
C SER A 25 -10.45 12.79 18.82
N THR A 26 -9.24 13.25 18.51
CA THR A 26 -9.04 14.44 17.66
C THR A 26 -9.49 14.15 16.23
N VAL A 27 -10.10 15.13 15.59
CA VAL A 27 -10.52 15.02 14.18
C VAL A 27 -9.36 15.38 13.27
N CYS A 28 -9.07 14.49 12.34
CA CYS A 28 -8.21 14.73 11.19
C CYS A 28 -9.09 14.99 9.97
N GLN A 29 -8.69 15.96 9.15
CA GLN A 29 -9.38 16.32 7.91
C GLN A 29 -8.37 16.77 6.87
N GLY A 30 -8.59 16.39 5.64
CA GLY A 30 -7.75 16.77 4.53
C GLY A 30 -8.00 18.19 4.03
N SER A 31 -7.08 18.71 3.25
CA SER A 31 -7.22 20.02 2.57
C SER A 31 -8.29 19.99 1.46
N MET A 32 -8.52 18.84 0.86
CA MET A 32 -9.53 18.59 -0.17
C MET A 32 -10.39 17.36 0.18
N PRO A 33 -11.20 17.42 1.26
CA PRO A 33 -11.85 16.24 1.80
C PRO A 33 -12.79 15.58 0.79
N SER A 34 -12.73 14.27 0.72
CA SER A 34 -13.65 13.44 -0.05
C SER A 34 -14.85 13.01 0.79
N SER A 35 -15.90 12.49 0.15
CA SER A 35 -16.89 11.71 0.89
C SER A 35 -16.24 10.46 1.51
N LEU A 36 -16.82 9.93 2.57
CA LEU A 36 -16.29 8.72 3.23
C LEU A 36 -16.17 7.55 2.25
N PHE A 37 -17.16 7.36 1.38
CA PHE A 37 -17.14 6.31 0.36
C PHE A 37 -15.99 6.49 -0.64
N ALA A 38 -15.82 7.69 -1.19
CA ALA A 38 -14.71 7.96 -2.13
C ALA A 38 -13.34 7.83 -1.44
N PHE A 39 -13.21 8.27 -0.20
CA PHE A 39 -11.99 8.08 0.58
C PHE A 39 -11.70 6.60 0.83
N SER A 40 -12.72 5.81 1.19
CA SER A 40 -12.56 4.35 1.34
C SER A 40 -12.14 3.69 0.03
N ALA A 41 -12.72 4.10 -1.12
CA ALA A 41 -12.31 3.59 -2.43
C ALA A 41 -10.85 3.95 -2.77
N ILE A 42 -10.40 5.16 -2.43
CA ILE A 42 -8.99 5.57 -2.61
C ILE A 42 -8.06 4.69 -1.77
N LEU A 43 -8.39 4.43 -0.49
CA LEU A 43 -7.60 3.54 0.36
C LEU A 43 -7.60 2.10 -0.14
N PHE A 44 -8.76 1.61 -0.56
CA PHE A 44 -8.89 0.26 -1.11
C PHE A 44 -8.03 0.06 -2.34
N THR A 45 -8.07 0.99 -3.29
CA THR A 45 -7.26 0.92 -4.51
C THR A 45 -5.76 1.05 -4.26
N SER A 46 -5.36 1.63 -3.14
CA SER A 46 -3.93 1.69 -2.76
C SER A 46 -3.34 0.32 -2.35
N GLY A 47 -4.17 -0.70 -2.14
CA GLY A 47 -3.75 -2.08 -1.90
C GLY A 47 -3.97 -3.03 -3.09
N LEU A 48 -4.60 -2.54 -4.18
CA LEU A 48 -4.95 -3.40 -5.31
C LEU A 48 -3.76 -3.90 -6.11
N ASP A 49 -2.73 -3.10 -6.28
CA ASP A 49 -1.54 -3.46 -7.02
C ASP A 49 -0.82 -4.65 -6.37
N VAL A 50 -0.79 -4.68 -5.06
CA VAL A 50 -0.23 -5.78 -4.28
C VAL A 50 -1.07 -7.05 -4.44
N GLY A 51 -2.34 -7.00 -4.14
CA GLY A 51 -3.21 -8.17 -4.15
C GLY A 51 -3.48 -8.75 -5.56
N LEU A 52 -3.52 -7.91 -6.61
CA LEU A 52 -3.83 -8.36 -7.96
C LEU A 52 -2.62 -8.59 -8.86
N ILE A 53 -1.51 -7.93 -8.60
CA ILE A 53 -0.36 -7.92 -9.50
C ILE A 53 0.87 -8.50 -8.80
N MET A 54 1.30 -7.89 -7.71
CA MET A 54 2.59 -8.27 -7.12
C MET A 54 2.54 -9.68 -6.53
N PHE A 55 1.60 -9.98 -5.66
CA PHE A 55 1.52 -11.28 -5.04
C PHE A 55 1.33 -12.42 -6.05
N PRO A 56 0.26 -12.42 -6.88
CA PRO A 56 0.02 -13.58 -7.77
C PRO A 56 1.06 -13.72 -8.88
N LEU A 57 1.68 -12.64 -9.32
CA LEU A 57 2.58 -12.66 -10.48
C LEU A 57 4.06 -12.72 -10.11
N THR A 58 4.48 -12.11 -9.00
CA THR A 58 5.92 -11.99 -8.69
C THR A 58 6.32 -12.63 -7.37
N GLU A 59 5.52 -12.50 -6.33
CA GLU A 59 5.92 -12.79 -4.96
C GLU A 59 5.53 -14.19 -4.50
N PHE A 60 4.43 -14.74 -5.01
CA PHE A 60 3.98 -16.08 -4.64
C PHE A 60 5.06 -17.15 -4.80
N PRO A 61 5.79 -17.25 -5.93
CA PRO A 61 6.86 -18.23 -6.07
C PRO A 61 7.99 -18.02 -5.05
N VAL A 62 8.37 -16.76 -4.78
CA VAL A 62 9.41 -16.41 -3.80
C VAL A 62 9.02 -16.90 -2.40
N TYR A 63 7.78 -16.63 -1.98
CA TYR A 63 7.29 -17.06 -0.66
C TYR A 63 7.06 -18.57 -0.56
N ALA A 64 6.77 -19.23 -1.67
CA ALA A 64 6.60 -20.66 -1.72
C ALA A 64 7.93 -21.45 -1.71
N GLU A 65 9.01 -20.87 -2.26
CA GLU A 65 10.26 -21.58 -2.51
C GLU A 65 11.39 -21.22 -1.53
N GLU A 66 11.49 -19.96 -1.09
CA GLU A 66 12.57 -19.52 -0.22
C GLU A 66 12.42 -19.99 1.22
N ALA A 67 13.50 -20.56 1.77
CA ALA A 67 13.56 -21.09 3.13
C ALA A 67 13.20 -20.06 4.22
N ALA A 68 13.46 -18.76 3.97
CA ALA A 68 13.16 -17.68 4.89
C ALA A 68 11.65 -17.53 5.17
N TYR A 69 10.80 -18.02 4.28
CA TYR A 69 9.33 -17.84 4.32
C TYR A 69 8.55 -19.13 4.64
N GLN A 70 9.23 -20.28 4.77
CA GLN A 70 8.61 -21.58 4.99
C GLN A 70 7.93 -21.77 6.38
N PHE A 71 7.84 -20.72 7.17
CA PHE A 71 7.18 -20.77 8.49
C PHE A 71 5.67 -20.51 8.45
N ALA A 72 5.16 -20.05 7.32
CA ALA A 72 3.74 -19.80 7.08
C ALA A 72 3.44 -19.95 5.58
N ASN A 73 2.15 -20.04 5.24
CA ASN A 73 1.76 -20.08 3.84
C ASN A 73 2.01 -18.73 3.13
N PRO A 74 2.14 -18.71 1.79
CA PRO A 74 2.47 -17.50 1.03
C PRO A 74 1.50 -16.33 1.27
N LEU A 75 0.19 -16.57 1.45
CA LEU A 75 -0.77 -15.50 1.72
C LEU A 75 -0.51 -14.83 3.08
N ALA A 76 -0.16 -15.62 4.10
CA ALA A 76 0.19 -15.08 5.42
C ALA A 76 1.49 -14.26 5.38
N ILE A 77 2.47 -14.71 4.58
CA ILE A 77 3.71 -13.95 4.34
C ILE A 77 3.41 -12.64 3.63
N GLU A 78 2.64 -12.67 2.53
CA GLU A 78 2.22 -11.48 1.79
C GLU A 78 1.54 -10.47 2.70
N PHE A 79 0.57 -10.93 3.48
CA PHE A 79 -0.13 -10.06 4.41
C PHE A 79 0.78 -9.48 5.50
N GLY A 80 1.79 -10.23 5.93
CA GLY A 80 2.81 -9.77 6.87
C GLY A 80 3.73 -8.69 6.28
N MET A 81 4.03 -8.82 5.00
CA MET A 81 4.91 -7.89 4.27
C MET A 81 4.18 -6.60 3.86
N TRP A 82 2.91 -6.68 3.42
CA TRP A 82 2.17 -5.61 2.77
C TRP A 82 0.92 -5.13 3.52
N GLY A 83 0.54 -5.83 4.57
CA GLY A 83 -0.66 -5.55 5.35
C GLY A 83 -0.43 -4.50 6.45
N PHE A 84 -0.87 -4.80 7.65
CA PHE A 84 -1.01 -3.85 8.75
C PHE A 84 0.25 -3.04 9.09
N LEU A 85 1.43 -3.62 9.01
CA LEU A 85 2.67 -2.94 9.39
C LEU A 85 2.95 -1.75 8.48
N VAL A 86 2.83 -1.94 7.17
CA VAL A 86 3.04 -0.89 6.17
C VAL A 86 2.05 0.25 6.37
N TRP A 87 0.80 -0.08 6.60
CA TRP A 87 -0.25 0.92 6.81
C TRP A 87 -0.14 1.65 8.15
N ALA A 88 0.52 1.05 9.15
CA ALA A 88 0.90 1.75 10.37
C ALA A 88 1.95 2.86 10.10
N PHE A 89 2.90 2.64 9.18
CA PHE A 89 3.83 3.68 8.73
C PHE A 89 3.08 4.82 8.04
N TYR A 90 2.15 4.49 7.16
CA TYR A 90 1.34 5.47 6.43
C TYR A 90 0.38 6.23 7.34
N PHE A 91 -0.14 5.61 8.40
CA PHE A 91 -0.90 6.29 9.42
C PHE A 91 -0.08 7.39 10.10
N LEU A 92 1.15 7.10 10.48
CA LEU A 92 2.02 8.03 11.17
C LEU A 92 2.27 9.29 10.33
N THR A 93 2.62 9.11 9.06
CA THR A 93 2.85 10.22 8.12
C THR A 93 1.56 10.95 7.75
N THR A 94 0.45 10.23 7.56
CA THR A 94 -0.87 10.87 7.34
C THR A 94 -1.27 11.75 8.52
N PHE A 95 -1.11 11.26 9.75
CA PHE A 95 -1.37 12.06 10.95
C PHE A 95 -0.47 13.29 11.02
N TYR A 96 0.82 13.15 10.69
CA TYR A 96 1.75 14.26 10.63
C TYR A 96 1.27 15.34 9.64
N PHE A 97 0.95 14.98 8.41
CA PHE A 97 0.49 15.94 7.39
C PHE A 97 -0.87 16.56 7.70
N CYS A 98 -1.74 15.86 8.42
CA CYS A 98 -3.04 16.42 8.83
C CYS A 98 -2.94 17.38 10.00
N ARG A 99 -2.02 17.14 10.96
CA ARG A 99 -2.07 17.82 12.27
C ARG A 99 -0.84 18.63 12.62
N ILE A 100 0.32 18.23 12.16
CA ILE A 100 1.61 18.80 12.54
C ILE A 100 2.13 19.71 11.43
N GLU A 101 2.20 19.23 10.21
CA GLU A 101 2.72 19.98 9.07
C GLU A 101 2.02 21.32 8.83
N PRO A 102 0.68 21.48 8.95
CA PRO A 102 0.03 22.78 8.80
C PRO A 102 0.53 23.85 9.76
N ARG A 103 1.17 23.45 10.86
CA ARG A 103 1.75 24.37 11.87
C ARG A 103 3.25 24.57 11.68
N LEU A 104 3.98 23.50 11.38
CA LEU A 104 5.43 23.51 11.24
C LEU A 104 5.88 24.01 9.87
N GLN A 105 5.10 23.74 8.83
CA GLN A 105 5.41 24.05 7.43
C GLN A 105 6.82 23.56 7.01
N LEU A 106 7.22 22.41 7.52
CA LEU A 106 8.55 21.83 7.29
C LEU A 106 8.76 21.55 5.79
N PHE A 107 7.74 21.03 5.11
CA PHE A 107 7.79 20.72 3.69
C PHE A 107 7.63 21.96 2.78
N GLU A 108 7.38 23.14 3.35
CA GLU A 108 7.45 24.42 2.61
C GLU A 108 8.86 25.03 2.58
N ILE A 109 9.79 24.53 3.42
CA ILE A 109 11.21 24.93 3.38
C ILE A 109 11.78 24.50 2.03
N PRO A 110 12.40 25.43 1.23
CA PRO A 110 12.78 25.18 -0.16
C PRO A 110 13.65 23.94 -0.36
N ILE A 111 14.63 23.72 0.50
CA ILE A 111 15.54 22.56 0.38
C ILE A 111 14.82 21.25 0.68
N ILE A 112 13.92 21.22 1.69
CA ILE A 112 13.14 20.04 2.03
C ILE A 112 12.14 19.72 0.92
N LYS A 113 11.48 20.74 0.39
CA LYS A 113 10.55 20.63 -0.74
C LYS A 113 11.25 20.10 -1.99
N PHE A 114 12.46 20.59 -2.28
CA PHE A 114 13.26 20.10 -3.40
C PHE A 114 13.63 18.62 -3.23
N VAL A 115 14.16 18.24 -2.06
CA VAL A 115 14.55 16.86 -1.76
C VAL A 115 13.32 15.94 -1.82
N ASN A 116 12.19 16.34 -1.22
CA ASN A 116 10.95 15.56 -1.26
C ASN A 116 10.47 15.33 -2.70
N ASN A 117 10.44 16.38 -3.53
CA ASN A 117 10.04 16.25 -4.92
C ASN A 117 10.99 15.34 -5.71
N PHE A 118 12.31 15.46 -5.47
CA PHE A 118 13.29 14.57 -6.09
C PHE A 118 13.05 13.10 -5.71
N VAL A 119 12.82 12.81 -4.41
CA VAL A 119 12.53 11.45 -3.94
C VAL A 119 11.26 10.91 -4.58
N VAL A 120 10.18 11.71 -4.65
CA VAL A 120 8.92 11.30 -5.30
C VAL A 120 9.15 10.95 -6.76
N ILE A 121 9.86 11.80 -7.51
CA ILE A 121 10.15 11.55 -8.94
C ILE A 121 11.01 10.30 -9.10
N ALA A 122 12.08 10.15 -8.30
CA ALA A 122 12.97 8.99 -8.36
C ALA A 122 12.21 7.68 -8.05
N THR A 123 11.33 7.71 -7.05
CA THR A 123 10.50 6.57 -6.66
C THR A 123 9.52 6.18 -7.78
N CYS A 124 8.84 7.13 -8.39
CA CYS A 124 7.95 6.87 -9.53
C CYS A 124 8.73 6.32 -10.74
N ALA A 125 9.92 6.87 -11.02
CA ALA A 125 10.77 6.38 -12.10
C ALA A 125 11.24 4.94 -11.86
N PHE A 126 11.60 4.62 -10.60
CA PHE A 126 11.99 3.26 -10.23
C PHE A 126 10.83 2.27 -10.34
N THR A 127 9.62 2.65 -9.96
CA THR A 127 8.41 1.83 -10.18
C THR A 127 8.19 1.54 -11.66
N GLY A 128 8.34 2.56 -12.53
CA GLY A 128 8.27 2.38 -13.98
C GLY A 128 9.38 1.45 -14.51
N PHE A 129 10.59 1.54 -13.96
CA PHE A 129 11.69 0.63 -14.30
C PHE A 129 11.39 -0.81 -13.88
N LEU A 130 10.88 -1.05 -12.69
CA LEU A 130 10.48 -2.38 -12.24
C LEU A 130 9.38 -2.97 -13.14
N PHE A 131 8.37 -2.18 -13.48
CA PHE A 131 7.34 -2.61 -14.41
C PHE A 131 7.92 -3.04 -15.76
N LEU A 132 8.82 -2.24 -16.34
CA LEU A 132 9.50 -2.60 -17.60
C LEU A 132 10.33 -3.88 -17.47
N SER A 133 10.96 -4.07 -16.33
CA SER A 133 11.84 -5.23 -16.08
C SER A 133 11.05 -6.54 -15.96
N TYR A 134 9.87 -6.49 -15.35
CA TYR A 134 9.04 -7.69 -15.15
C TYR A 134 8.08 -7.99 -16.31
N LEU A 135 7.64 -6.98 -17.05
CA LEU A 135 6.64 -7.14 -18.10
C LEU A 135 6.98 -8.24 -19.14
N PRO A 136 8.25 -8.39 -19.63
CA PRO A 136 8.61 -9.45 -20.57
C PRO A 136 8.41 -10.87 -20.02
N SER A 137 8.49 -11.05 -18.72
CA SER A 137 8.29 -12.37 -18.07
C SER A 137 6.83 -12.83 -18.11
N TYR A 138 5.89 -11.89 -18.29
CA TYR A 138 4.45 -12.19 -18.34
C TYR A 138 3.85 -12.09 -19.73
N VAL A 139 4.47 -11.31 -20.61
CA VAL A 139 4.00 -11.12 -21.99
C VAL A 139 5.11 -11.55 -22.93
N GLU A 140 5.11 -12.84 -23.28
CA GLU A 140 6.09 -13.39 -24.20
C GLU A 140 6.07 -12.67 -25.56
N GLY A 141 7.25 -12.36 -26.08
CA GLY A 141 7.40 -11.73 -27.39
C GLY A 141 6.99 -10.26 -27.46
N ILE A 142 6.73 -9.58 -26.36
CA ILE A 142 6.45 -8.14 -26.37
C ILE A 142 7.65 -7.37 -26.91
N SER A 143 7.44 -6.55 -27.95
CA SER A 143 8.51 -5.74 -28.51
C SER A 143 8.92 -4.60 -27.56
N PRO A 144 10.20 -4.16 -27.57
CA PRO A 144 10.63 -3.00 -26.75
C PRO A 144 9.81 -1.74 -27.03
N ILE A 145 9.40 -1.52 -28.30
CA ILE A 145 8.56 -0.39 -28.67
C ILE A 145 7.21 -0.47 -27.96
N ALA A 146 6.57 -1.63 -27.92
CA ALA A 146 5.29 -1.83 -27.23
C ALA A 146 5.43 -1.61 -25.72
N GLN A 147 6.52 -2.09 -25.10
CA GLN A 147 6.81 -1.89 -23.69
C GLN A 147 6.93 -0.40 -23.33
N TYR A 148 7.78 0.34 -24.05
CA TYR A 148 7.95 1.78 -23.79
C TYR A 148 6.69 2.58 -24.11
N SER A 149 5.94 2.20 -25.17
CA SER A 149 4.68 2.85 -25.50
C SER A 149 3.63 2.66 -24.40
N LEU A 150 3.56 1.46 -23.82
CA LEU A 150 2.66 1.18 -22.71
C LEU A 150 3.01 2.01 -21.48
N VAL A 151 4.28 2.06 -21.09
CA VAL A 151 4.71 2.88 -19.94
C VAL A 151 4.44 4.36 -20.20
N PHE A 152 4.74 4.85 -21.41
CA PHE A 152 4.46 6.24 -21.78
C PHE A 152 2.96 6.56 -21.68
N LEU A 153 2.10 5.67 -22.15
CA LEU A 153 0.64 5.81 -22.02
C LEU A 153 0.20 5.85 -20.56
N VAL A 154 0.72 4.93 -19.74
CA VAL A 154 0.41 4.89 -18.29
C VAL A 154 0.85 6.19 -17.60
N VAL A 155 2.05 6.69 -17.89
CA VAL A 155 2.55 7.96 -17.33
C VAL A 155 1.65 9.12 -17.75
N ILE A 156 1.28 9.22 -19.03
CA ILE A 156 0.37 10.25 -19.51
C ILE A 156 -0.99 10.16 -18.77
N CYS A 157 -1.58 8.98 -18.69
CA CYS A 157 -2.84 8.78 -17.97
C CYS A 157 -2.72 9.18 -16.49
N ALA A 158 -1.61 8.83 -15.82
CA ALA A 158 -1.34 9.20 -14.44
C ALA A 158 -1.23 10.73 -14.29
N VAL A 159 -0.49 11.41 -15.17
CA VAL A 159 -0.37 12.87 -15.17
C VAL A 159 -1.74 13.52 -15.36
N PHE A 160 -2.52 13.10 -16.35
CA PHE A 160 -3.86 13.62 -16.57
C PHE A 160 -4.77 13.38 -15.35
N SER A 161 -4.76 12.17 -14.78
CA SER A 161 -5.58 11.86 -13.61
C SER A 161 -5.19 12.70 -12.38
N SER A 162 -3.94 13.15 -12.28
CA SER A 162 -3.47 13.98 -11.17
C SER A 162 -3.86 15.46 -11.28
N THR A 163 -4.30 15.91 -12.45
CA THR A 163 -4.68 17.32 -12.68
C THR A 163 -5.96 17.73 -11.98
N ASP A 164 -6.90 16.81 -11.83
CA ASP A 164 -8.18 17.05 -11.13
C ASP A 164 -8.51 15.87 -10.21
N ILE A 165 -8.77 16.19 -8.95
CA ILE A 165 -9.19 15.24 -7.90
C ILE A 165 -10.39 14.37 -8.31
N ARG A 166 -11.27 14.88 -9.18
CA ARG A 166 -12.42 14.12 -9.67
C ARG A 166 -11.99 12.86 -10.41
N TYR A 167 -10.92 12.92 -11.19
CA TYR A 167 -10.39 11.74 -11.90
C TYR A 167 -9.89 10.68 -10.94
N VAL A 168 -9.13 11.08 -9.91
CA VAL A 168 -8.66 10.13 -8.88
C VAL A 168 -9.84 9.43 -8.20
N LYS A 169 -10.88 10.17 -7.81
CA LYS A 169 -12.08 9.61 -7.19
C LYS A 169 -12.82 8.63 -8.12
N VAL A 170 -13.02 9.01 -9.37
CA VAL A 170 -13.72 8.17 -10.36
C VAL A 170 -12.93 6.91 -10.64
N LEU A 171 -11.62 7.03 -10.85
CA LEU A 171 -10.73 5.87 -11.08
C LEU A 171 -10.75 4.92 -9.88
N SER A 172 -10.61 5.44 -8.66
CA SER A 172 -10.62 4.60 -7.46
C SER A 172 -11.95 3.87 -7.26
N ILE A 173 -13.07 4.55 -7.47
CA ILE A 173 -14.40 3.92 -7.38
C ILE A 173 -14.57 2.86 -8.47
N ALA A 174 -14.19 3.18 -9.72
CA ALA A 174 -14.28 2.24 -10.83
C ALA A 174 -13.39 1.01 -10.62
N SER A 175 -12.14 1.19 -10.19
CA SER A 175 -11.22 0.10 -9.88
C SER A 175 -11.72 -0.79 -8.75
N THR A 176 -12.33 -0.20 -7.72
CA THR A 176 -12.96 -0.97 -6.63
C THR A 176 -14.08 -1.87 -7.15
N TRP A 177 -14.97 -1.36 -7.99
CA TRP A 177 -16.04 -2.16 -8.58
C TRP A 177 -15.52 -3.21 -9.55
N LEU A 178 -14.51 -2.88 -10.35
CA LEU A 178 -13.85 -3.84 -11.26
C LEU A 178 -13.20 -4.97 -10.48
N PHE A 179 -12.57 -4.68 -9.34
CA PHE A 179 -12.02 -5.72 -8.47
C PHE A 179 -13.10 -6.70 -8.00
N PHE A 180 -14.20 -6.21 -7.44
CA PHE A 180 -15.28 -7.09 -7.00
C PHE A 180 -15.93 -7.86 -8.15
N ALA A 181 -16.05 -7.23 -9.33
CA ALA A 181 -16.52 -7.92 -10.52
C ALA A 181 -15.56 -9.04 -10.96
N LEU A 182 -14.24 -8.80 -10.90
CA LEU A 182 -13.21 -9.79 -11.20
C LEU A 182 -13.27 -10.96 -10.21
N ILE A 183 -13.33 -10.68 -8.91
CA ILE A 183 -13.45 -11.73 -7.88
C ILE A 183 -14.72 -12.57 -8.11
N ALA A 184 -15.85 -11.93 -8.36
CA ALA A 184 -17.10 -12.65 -8.65
C ALA A 184 -16.98 -13.50 -9.93
N PHE A 185 -16.35 -12.97 -10.98
CA PHE A 185 -16.10 -13.70 -12.22
C PHE A 185 -15.19 -14.91 -11.99
N LEU A 186 -14.09 -14.75 -11.27
CA LEU A 186 -13.17 -15.84 -10.95
C LEU A 186 -13.86 -16.89 -10.09
N TRP A 187 -14.64 -16.47 -9.11
CA TRP A 187 -15.39 -17.39 -8.24
C TRP A 187 -16.40 -18.23 -9.03
N ILE A 188 -17.19 -17.59 -9.89
CA ILE A 188 -18.16 -18.31 -10.74
C ILE A 188 -17.46 -19.31 -11.67
N ASN A 189 -16.33 -18.94 -12.26
CA ASN A 189 -15.60 -19.79 -13.19
C ASN A 189 -14.79 -20.90 -12.52
N SER A 190 -14.30 -20.68 -11.31
CA SER A 190 -13.51 -21.66 -10.55
C SER A 190 -14.34 -22.83 -10.04
N LYS A 191 -15.68 -22.72 -10.07
CA LYS A 191 -16.62 -23.69 -9.45
C LYS A 191 -16.31 -23.91 -7.95
N MET A 192 -15.60 -23.01 -7.32
CA MET A 192 -15.24 -23.11 -5.91
C MET A 192 -16.50 -22.95 -5.06
N VAL A 193 -16.71 -23.89 -4.15
CA VAL A 193 -17.80 -23.78 -3.17
C VAL A 193 -17.42 -22.74 -2.11
N LEU A 194 -18.41 -22.05 -1.53
CA LEU A 194 -18.19 -21.06 -0.46
C LEU A 194 -17.30 -21.59 0.69
N ILE A 195 -17.44 -22.86 1.05
CA ILE A 195 -16.60 -23.52 2.06
C ILE A 195 -15.13 -23.55 1.62
N GLY A 196 -14.83 -23.76 0.34
CA GLY A 196 -13.46 -23.73 -0.19
C GLY A 196 -12.85 -22.33 -0.05
N PHE A 197 -13.61 -21.28 -0.36
CA PHE A 197 -13.19 -19.90 -0.16
C PHE A 197 -12.92 -19.57 1.32
N LEU A 198 -13.82 -19.96 2.22
CA LEU A 198 -13.64 -19.76 3.66
C LEU A 198 -12.42 -20.53 4.21
N ASN A 199 -12.17 -21.72 3.71
CA ASN A 199 -10.98 -22.50 4.07
C ASN A 199 -9.70 -21.83 3.56
N SER A 200 -9.70 -21.27 2.37
CA SER A 200 -8.55 -20.50 1.85
C SER A 200 -8.30 -19.26 2.69
N SER A 201 -9.34 -18.57 3.13
CA SER A 201 -9.21 -17.40 4.03
C SER A 201 -8.64 -17.77 5.40
N SER A 202 -8.78 -19.04 5.85
CA SER A 202 -8.17 -19.50 7.10
C SER A 202 -6.63 -19.47 7.05
N ASN A 203 -6.04 -19.53 5.86
CA ASN A 203 -4.59 -19.40 5.67
C ASN A 203 -4.05 -18.07 6.21
N LEU A 204 -4.86 -17.01 6.20
CA LEU A 204 -4.49 -15.74 6.79
C LEU A 204 -4.29 -15.81 8.31
N SER A 205 -4.88 -16.81 8.98
CA SER A 205 -4.72 -17.00 10.43
C SER A 205 -3.26 -17.24 10.84
N GLU A 206 -2.44 -17.83 9.96
CA GLU A 206 -1.03 -18.08 10.21
C GLU A 206 -0.21 -16.78 10.36
N TYR A 207 -0.65 -15.68 9.73
CA TYR A 207 -0.07 -14.37 9.96
C TYR A 207 -0.14 -13.96 11.44
N PHE A 208 -1.31 -14.11 12.06
CA PHE A 208 -1.49 -13.72 13.46
C PHE A 208 -0.66 -14.56 14.42
N GLY A 209 -0.49 -15.86 14.13
CA GLY A 209 0.41 -16.74 14.89
C GLY A 209 1.89 -16.39 14.78
N ASN A 210 2.29 -15.79 13.65
CA ASN A 210 3.67 -15.46 13.33
C ASN A 210 3.99 -13.96 13.36
N LEU A 211 3.13 -13.11 13.93
CA LEU A 211 3.23 -11.65 13.94
C LEU A 211 4.61 -11.15 14.41
N HIS A 212 5.19 -11.82 15.41
CA HIS A 212 6.48 -11.47 15.97
C HIS A 212 7.64 -11.57 14.95
N ARG A 213 7.52 -12.44 13.94
CA ARG A 213 8.54 -12.61 12.90
C ARG A 213 8.64 -11.42 11.97
N PHE A 214 7.52 -10.74 11.69
CA PHE A 214 7.47 -9.57 10.82
C PHE A 214 7.98 -8.28 11.48
N LEU A 215 8.35 -8.32 12.77
CA LEU A 215 8.96 -7.19 13.47
C LEU A 215 10.46 -7.03 13.18
N SER A 216 11.03 -7.95 12.42
CA SER A 216 12.42 -7.89 11.95
C SER A 216 12.50 -8.35 10.50
N PRO A 217 13.52 -7.93 9.74
CA PRO A 217 13.71 -8.40 8.38
C PRO A 217 13.87 -9.93 8.35
N LEU A 218 13.09 -10.60 7.52
CA LEU A 218 13.13 -12.05 7.31
C LEU A 218 14.24 -12.45 6.35
N SER A 219 14.52 -11.58 5.39
CA SER A 219 15.51 -11.75 4.32
C SER A 219 16.01 -10.39 3.85
N ASP A 220 16.98 -10.37 2.95
CA ASP A 220 17.42 -9.12 2.29
C ASP A 220 16.33 -8.53 1.42
N TYR A 221 15.49 -9.37 0.81
CA TYR A 221 14.31 -8.95 0.05
C TYR A 221 13.30 -8.22 0.95
N HIS A 222 12.97 -8.79 2.12
CA HIS A 222 12.10 -8.12 3.10
C HIS A 222 12.74 -6.83 3.62
N ALA A 223 14.05 -6.82 3.89
CA ALA A 223 14.76 -5.61 4.31
C ALA A 223 14.66 -4.49 3.26
N PHE A 224 14.80 -4.83 1.98
CA PHE A 224 14.62 -3.89 0.88
C PHE A 224 13.22 -3.28 0.89
N TYR A 225 12.17 -4.09 1.01
CA TYR A 225 10.79 -3.58 1.06
C TYR A 225 10.52 -2.73 2.28
N LEU A 226 11.05 -3.05 3.45
CA LEU A 226 10.92 -2.19 4.63
C LEU A 226 11.50 -0.80 4.40
N PHE A 227 12.68 -0.69 3.77
CA PHE A 227 13.22 0.61 3.35
C PHE A 227 12.34 1.32 2.33
N TRP A 228 11.80 0.57 1.38
CA TRP A 228 10.88 1.08 0.38
C TRP A 228 9.63 1.68 1.03
N TRP A 229 9.01 0.98 1.99
CA TRP A 229 7.85 1.47 2.73
C TRP A 229 8.14 2.76 3.49
N PHE A 230 9.27 2.85 4.15
CA PHE A 230 9.66 4.08 4.82
C PHE A 230 9.81 5.25 3.85
N SER A 231 10.41 5.02 2.68
CA SER A 231 10.55 6.04 1.63
C SER A 231 9.18 6.49 1.10
N TRP A 232 8.29 5.53 0.85
CA TRP A 232 6.94 5.82 0.36
C TRP A 232 6.03 6.44 1.40
N SER A 233 6.27 6.22 2.68
CA SER A 233 5.39 6.67 3.75
C SER A 233 5.13 8.17 3.73
N ILE A 234 6.13 8.99 3.37
CA ILE A 234 5.98 10.43 3.24
C ILE A 234 5.03 10.77 2.09
N MET A 235 5.23 10.17 0.93
CA MET A 235 4.41 10.41 -0.26
C MET A 235 2.97 9.95 -0.04
N ILE A 236 2.77 8.76 0.49
CA ILE A 236 1.43 8.24 0.80
C ILE A 236 0.77 9.07 1.90
N GLY A 237 1.51 9.48 2.92
CA GLY A 237 1.00 10.37 3.96
C GLY A 237 0.52 11.72 3.41
N GLN A 238 1.28 12.34 2.50
CA GLN A 238 0.87 13.54 1.77
C GLN A 238 -0.39 13.31 0.94
N PHE A 239 -0.42 12.21 0.19
CA PHE A 239 -1.56 11.87 -0.67
C PHE A 239 -2.83 11.62 0.15
N VAL A 240 -2.78 10.71 1.13
CA VAL A 240 -3.93 10.33 1.96
C VAL A 240 -4.43 11.52 2.77
N SER A 241 -3.52 12.30 3.37
CA SER A 241 -3.88 13.48 4.15
C SER A 241 -4.63 14.53 3.31
N ARG A 242 -4.33 14.63 2.02
CA ARG A 242 -5.00 15.58 1.12
C ARG A 242 -6.48 15.29 0.95
N PHE A 243 -6.85 14.00 0.81
CA PHE A 243 -8.20 13.54 0.49
C PHE A 243 -9.01 13.08 1.70
N LEU A 244 -8.41 13.10 2.86
CA LEU A 244 -8.98 12.58 4.09
C LEU A 244 -10.35 13.17 4.38
N SER A 245 -11.36 12.31 4.42
CA SER A 245 -12.68 12.64 4.95
C SER A 245 -12.58 12.97 6.44
N PRO A 246 -13.34 13.95 6.97
CA PRO A 246 -13.30 14.29 8.38
C PRO A 246 -13.60 13.08 9.26
N MET A 247 -12.62 12.63 10.07
CA MET A 247 -12.80 11.51 10.97
C MET A 247 -11.87 11.59 12.19
N LYS A 248 -12.22 10.86 13.26
CA LYS A 248 -11.38 10.76 14.45
C LYS A 248 -10.07 10.02 14.12
N THR A 249 -8.99 10.39 14.79
CA THR A 249 -7.67 9.76 14.59
C THR A 249 -7.70 8.24 14.79
N ARG A 250 -8.50 7.72 15.74
CA ARG A 250 -8.69 6.26 15.87
C ARG A 250 -9.36 5.64 14.65
N SER A 251 -10.39 6.29 14.12
CA SER A 251 -11.08 5.82 12.91
C SER A 251 -10.16 5.87 11.70
N LEU A 252 -9.27 6.88 11.61
CA LEU A 252 -8.26 6.97 10.58
C LEU A 252 -7.27 5.79 10.65
N LEU A 253 -6.77 5.47 11.84
CA LEU A 253 -5.90 4.31 12.05
C LEU A 253 -6.61 3.03 11.59
N THR A 254 -7.83 2.80 12.05
CA THR A 254 -8.60 1.61 11.67
C THR A 254 -8.85 1.55 10.16
N ALA A 255 -9.21 2.67 9.53
CA ALA A 255 -9.44 2.74 8.09
C ALA A 255 -8.17 2.41 7.30
N LEU A 256 -7.03 2.98 7.68
CA LEU A 256 -5.74 2.72 7.06
C LEU A 256 -5.25 1.28 7.25
N LEU A 257 -5.49 0.67 8.40
CA LEU A 257 -5.09 -0.72 8.61
C LEU A 257 -5.98 -1.70 7.83
N ILE A 258 -7.29 -1.47 7.82
CA ILE A 258 -8.24 -2.49 7.32
C ILE A 258 -8.52 -2.33 5.83
N ILE A 259 -8.88 -1.12 5.36
CA ILE A 259 -9.43 -0.96 4.01
C ILE A 259 -8.43 -1.38 2.92
N PRO A 260 -7.18 -0.93 2.90
CA PRO A 260 -6.23 -1.35 1.88
C PRO A 260 -5.70 -2.77 2.06
N SER A 261 -5.89 -3.36 3.25
CA SER A 261 -5.52 -4.77 3.48
C SER A 261 -6.58 -5.76 2.98
N ILE A 262 -7.81 -5.31 2.67
CA ILE A 262 -8.87 -6.17 2.13
C ILE A 262 -8.46 -6.82 0.80
N PRO A 263 -8.00 -6.09 -0.22
CA PRO A 263 -7.64 -6.70 -1.50
C PRO A 263 -6.43 -7.64 -1.42
N ILE A 264 -5.63 -7.56 -0.35
CA ILE A 264 -4.51 -8.48 -0.10
C ILE A 264 -5.03 -9.77 0.56
N ALA A 265 -6.09 -9.70 1.35
CA ALA A 265 -6.64 -10.81 2.12
C ALA A 265 -7.64 -11.68 1.35
N VAL A 266 -8.05 -11.27 0.15
CA VAL A 266 -9.10 -11.90 -0.68
C VAL A 266 -8.50 -12.52 -1.93
#